data_9cc9b65c41f867b38ddc1f10c5138617
#
_entry.id   9cc9b65c41f867b38ddc1f10c5138617
#
_cell.length_a   1.000
_cell.length_b   1.000
_cell.length_c   1.000
_cell.angle_alpha   90.00
_cell.angle_beta   90.00
_cell.angle_gamma   90.00
#
_symmetry.space_group_name_H-M   'P 1'
#
loop_
_entity.id
_entity.type
_entity.pdbx_description
1 polymer ?
#
loop_
_entity_poly.entity_id
_entity_poly.type
_entity_poly.pdbx_seq_one_letter_code
_entity_poly.pdbx_strand_id
1 'polypeptide(L)'
;MALFFHSDDVDQLISFKEAVEITESALRDLVSPRGVNAPRKRLNLHRDIAEGSFDTVLNVYAGGSASYGAIGAQIALHRKAIVASTQKRPPFNPDQTELALIYDSDTGSLLGVMAHRPRDFTGVADLRTPAASLAGLDLFARKDARRVGIYGSGQQAWATFAGLCQLRTIERAKVFSPTPAHREGFAKKISAKTGVPVKAVDAPEMAAKDVDIILCMTNTNVPVIDGAWLEEGQYIISVIGSNIELVKSGNLAAPRREIDDATLRRCDFVVALSKAQAIDSQQGDIYWPIQNGVITWEKVIEISDVLSGKVKGRTDDKQIIVYKNQGGQGIIDIALAKKCYELAKAQHKGSELRIEPRLNWWVQGGRAETW
;
A
#
# COMPACT_ATOMS: atom_id res chain seq x y z
N MET A 1 -23.86 14.97 13.43
CA MET A 1 -23.97 13.55 13.79
C MET A 1 -23.04 12.77 12.91
N ALA A 2 -22.26 11.83 13.47
CA ALA A 2 -21.33 11.01 12.72
C ALA A 2 -22.03 9.77 12.14
N LEU A 3 -21.47 9.20 11.06
CA LEU A 3 -22.00 8.01 10.40
C LEU A 3 -21.13 6.79 10.73
N PHE A 4 -21.73 5.68 11.16
CA PHE A 4 -21.05 4.37 11.16
C PHE A 4 -21.49 3.59 9.92
N PHE A 5 -20.52 3.13 9.13
CA PHE A 5 -20.80 2.38 7.90
C PHE A 5 -19.70 1.36 7.61
N HIS A 6 -20.01 0.40 6.75
CA HIS A 6 -19.06 -0.61 6.29
C HIS A 6 -18.53 -0.26 4.90
N SER A 7 -17.29 -0.65 4.62
CA SER A 7 -16.74 -0.49 3.26
C SER A 7 -17.60 -1.17 2.19
N ASP A 8 -18.26 -2.29 2.54
CA ASP A 8 -19.16 -3.04 1.67
C ASP A 8 -20.40 -2.25 1.24
N ASP A 9 -20.83 -1.27 2.04
CA ASP A 9 -22.00 -0.44 1.72
C ASP A 9 -21.79 0.39 0.45
N VAL A 10 -20.52 0.59 0.08
CA VAL A 10 -20.09 1.41 -1.05
C VAL A 10 -19.17 0.66 -2.02
N ASP A 11 -19.03 -0.66 -1.85
CA ASP A 11 -18.31 -1.51 -2.78
C ASP A 11 -18.85 -1.33 -4.21
N GLN A 12 -17.94 -1.28 -5.19
CA GLN A 12 -18.20 -1.05 -6.60
C GLN A 12 -18.66 0.38 -6.97
N LEU A 13 -18.87 1.27 -6.01
CA LEU A 13 -19.18 2.67 -6.29
C LEU A 13 -17.93 3.52 -6.60
N ILE A 14 -16.75 3.02 -6.25
CA ILE A 14 -15.46 3.62 -6.59
C ILE A 14 -14.77 2.70 -7.59
N SER A 15 -14.52 3.20 -8.79
CA SER A 15 -13.73 2.48 -9.78
C SER A 15 -12.26 2.44 -9.37
N PHE A 16 -11.50 1.46 -9.89
CA PHE A 16 -10.06 1.40 -9.64
C PHE A 16 -9.34 2.66 -10.11
N LYS A 17 -9.73 3.19 -11.27
CA LYS A 17 -9.19 4.44 -11.81
C LYS A 17 -9.42 5.61 -10.84
N GLU A 18 -10.63 5.76 -10.32
CA GLU A 18 -10.97 6.79 -9.34
C GLU A 18 -10.17 6.63 -8.04
N ALA A 19 -9.94 5.40 -7.57
CA ALA A 19 -9.10 5.14 -6.40
C ALA A 19 -7.64 5.59 -6.62
N VAL A 20 -7.09 5.40 -7.83
CA VAL A 20 -5.76 5.91 -8.19
C VAL A 20 -5.76 7.43 -8.25
N GLU A 21 -6.74 8.07 -8.86
CA GLU A 21 -6.88 9.53 -8.94
C GLU A 21 -6.98 10.17 -7.55
N ILE A 22 -7.76 9.57 -6.65
CA ILE A 22 -7.86 9.98 -5.23
C ILE A 22 -6.49 9.87 -4.55
N THR A 23 -5.81 8.73 -4.74
CA THR A 23 -4.49 8.48 -4.16
C THR A 23 -3.46 9.50 -4.64
N GLU A 24 -3.39 9.77 -5.94
CA GLU A 24 -2.47 10.76 -6.50
C GLU A 24 -2.78 12.18 -6.03
N SER A 25 -4.06 12.53 -5.98
CA SER A 25 -4.51 13.85 -5.49
C SER A 25 -4.08 14.07 -4.02
N ALA A 26 -4.34 13.07 -3.16
CA ALA A 26 -3.93 13.13 -1.76
C ALA A 26 -2.40 13.21 -1.61
N LEU A 27 -1.64 12.45 -2.39
CA LEU A 27 -0.18 12.49 -2.36
C LEU A 27 0.39 13.84 -2.85
N ARG A 28 -0.28 14.52 -3.80
CA ARG A 28 0.12 15.88 -4.22
C ARG A 28 0.02 16.89 -3.08
N ASP A 29 -0.91 16.75 -2.16
CA ASP A 29 -1.03 17.65 -1.01
C ASP A 29 0.21 17.60 -0.09
N LEU A 30 0.96 16.48 -0.05
CA LEU A 30 2.14 16.32 0.81
C LEU A 30 3.30 17.28 0.51
N VAL A 31 3.34 17.89 -0.66
CA VAL A 31 4.40 18.84 -1.02
C VAL A 31 4.22 20.24 -0.40
N SER A 32 3.15 20.41 0.36
CA SER A 32 2.76 21.67 1.00
C SER A 32 2.07 21.37 2.34
N PRO A 33 1.78 22.40 3.18
CA PRO A 33 1.01 22.22 4.41
C PRO A 33 -0.42 21.70 4.21
N ARG A 34 -0.87 21.49 2.97
CA ARG A 34 -2.19 20.95 2.64
C ARG A 34 -2.33 19.46 2.93
N GLY A 35 -1.23 18.74 3.04
CA GLY A 35 -1.21 17.31 3.32
C GLY A 35 -0.34 16.99 4.54
N VAL A 36 -0.82 16.07 5.35
CA VAL A 36 -0.06 15.51 6.48
C VAL A 36 -0.13 14.00 6.46
N ASN A 37 1.00 13.36 6.76
CA ASN A 37 1.07 11.91 6.85
C ASN A 37 2.10 11.49 7.90
N ALA A 38 1.67 10.82 8.94
CA ALA A 38 2.58 10.24 9.92
C ALA A 38 3.13 8.90 9.41
N PRO A 39 4.42 8.59 9.62
CA PRO A 39 4.91 7.25 9.46
C PRO A 39 4.06 6.27 10.28
N ARG A 40 3.71 5.12 9.64
CA ARG A 40 2.90 4.08 10.28
C ARG A 40 3.50 3.65 11.61
N LYS A 41 2.72 3.70 12.68
CA LYS A 41 3.11 3.19 13.98
C LYS A 41 2.60 1.77 14.19
N ARG A 42 3.46 0.94 14.77
CA ARG A 42 3.15 -0.42 15.17
C ARG A 42 3.39 -0.60 16.65
N LEU A 43 2.35 -1.04 17.36
CA LEU A 43 2.44 -1.42 18.75
C LEU A 43 2.31 -2.95 18.81
N ASN A 44 3.36 -3.60 19.29
CA ASN A 44 3.39 -5.06 19.39
C ASN A 44 3.12 -5.45 20.85
N LEU A 45 2.09 -6.28 21.03
CA LEU A 45 1.79 -6.91 22.30
C LEU A 45 2.06 -8.40 22.17
N HIS A 46 3.10 -8.86 22.86
CA HIS A 46 3.47 -10.27 22.92
C HIS A 46 2.47 -11.07 23.77
N ARG A 47 2.10 -12.26 23.29
CA ARG A 47 1.20 -13.18 23.97
C ARG A 47 1.70 -14.61 23.85
N ASP A 48 1.78 -15.29 25.00
CA ASP A 48 1.96 -16.74 25.09
C ASP A 48 0.62 -17.39 25.39
N ILE A 49 0.27 -18.36 24.60
CA ILE A 49 -0.93 -19.19 24.76
C ILE A 49 -0.56 -20.67 24.59
N ALA A 50 -1.46 -21.58 24.95
CA ALA A 50 -1.22 -23.01 24.87
C ALA A 50 -0.84 -23.50 23.46
N GLU A 51 -1.37 -22.84 22.39
CA GLU A 51 -1.10 -23.18 20.99
C GLU A 51 0.18 -22.54 20.44
N GLY A 52 0.93 -21.76 21.26
CA GLY A 52 2.18 -21.12 20.85
C GLY A 52 2.21 -19.62 21.13
N SER A 53 3.34 -18.99 20.82
CA SER A 53 3.53 -17.56 21.01
C SER A 53 3.15 -16.77 19.76
N PHE A 54 2.55 -15.59 19.91
CA PHE A 54 2.26 -14.66 18.83
C PHE A 54 2.29 -13.20 19.30
N ASP A 55 2.54 -12.31 18.35
CA ASP A 55 2.36 -10.87 18.56
C ASP A 55 0.99 -10.42 18.06
N THR A 56 0.30 -9.68 18.91
CA THR A 56 -0.83 -8.85 18.49
C THR A 56 -0.27 -7.48 18.11
N VAL A 57 -0.44 -7.10 16.86
CA VAL A 57 0.13 -5.88 16.29
C VAL A 57 -0.98 -4.89 15.97
N LEU A 58 -1.04 -3.80 16.72
CA LEU A 58 -1.88 -2.65 16.38
C LEU A 58 -1.11 -1.75 15.42
N ASN A 59 -1.64 -1.57 14.21
CA ASN A 59 -1.13 -0.61 13.24
C ASN A 59 -1.99 0.65 13.28
N VAL A 60 -1.35 1.81 13.28
CA VAL A 60 -2.01 3.13 13.19
C VAL A 60 -1.43 3.88 12.00
N TYR A 61 -2.32 4.32 11.11
CA TYR A 61 -2.01 5.07 9.91
C TYR A 61 -2.73 6.42 10.01
N ALA A 62 -2.03 7.48 10.40
CA ALA A 62 -2.63 8.80 10.57
C ALA A 62 -2.22 9.74 9.43
N GLY A 63 -3.18 10.53 8.95
CA GLY A 63 -2.94 11.48 7.88
C GLY A 63 -4.17 12.30 7.55
N GLY A 64 -4.01 13.27 6.67
CA GLY A 64 -5.09 14.15 6.23
C GLY A 64 -4.73 14.89 4.96
N SER A 65 -5.76 15.28 4.22
CA SER A 65 -5.65 15.99 2.95
C SER A 65 -6.67 17.10 2.90
N ALA A 66 -6.19 18.33 2.69
CA ALA A 66 -7.04 19.50 2.54
C ALA A 66 -7.89 19.43 1.27
N SER A 67 -7.40 18.76 0.22
CA SER A 67 -8.18 18.53 -1.00
C SER A 67 -9.43 17.68 -0.78
N TYR A 68 -9.43 16.87 0.29
CA TYR A 68 -10.58 16.06 0.70
C TYR A 68 -11.29 16.60 1.94
N GLY A 69 -10.80 17.69 2.53
CA GLY A 69 -11.38 18.27 3.74
C GLY A 69 -11.43 17.28 4.91
N ALA A 70 -10.45 16.39 5.01
CA ALA A 70 -10.48 15.32 6.00
C ALA A 70 -9.10 15.04 6.60
N ILE A 71 -9.11 14.73 7.90
CA ILE A 71 -7.98 14.24 8.67
C ILE A 71 -8.46 13.07 9.55
N GLY A 72 -7.58 12.13 9.87
CA GLY A 72 -7.98 11.01 10.70
C GLY A 72 -6.95 9.91 10.81
N ALA A 73 -7.42 8.72 11.19
CA ALA A 73 -6.55 7.55 11.31
C ALA A 73 -7.28 6.27 10.92
N GLN A 74 -6.58 5.39 10.20
CA GLN A 74 -6.95 3.99 10.07
C GLN A 74 -6.25 3.18 11.14
N ILE A 75 -6.98 2.29 11.79
CA ILE A 75 -6.51 1.41 12.84
C ILE A 75 -6.78 -0.03 12.43
N ALA A 76 -5.72 -0.86 12.42
CA ALA A 76 -5.80 -2.26 12.04
C ALA A 76 -5.10 -3.13 13.08
N LEU A 77 -5.79 -4.16 13.57
CA LEU A 77 -5.22 -5.13 14.48
C LEU A 77 -4.92 -6.44 13.76
N HIS A 78 -3.69 -6.91 13.86
CA HIS A 78 -3.26 -8.17 13.26
C HIS A 78 -2.64 -9.10 14.29
N ARG A 79 -2.89 -10.39 14.16
CA ARG A 79 -2.17 -11.44 14.90
C ARG A 79 -1.07 -11.99 13.99
N LYS A 80 0.16 -12.03 14.48
CA LYS A 80 1.33 -12.57 13.76
C LYS A 80 1.94 -13.69 14.56
N ALA A 81 2.07 -14.86 13.95
CA ALA A 81 2.84 -15.94 14.56
C ALA A 81 4.32 -15.52 14.69
N ILE A 82 4.91 -15.79 15.85
CA ILE A 82 6.29 -15.41 16.17
C ILE A 82 7.28 -16.42 15.58
N VAL A 83 6.84 -17.64 15.28
CA VAL A 83 7.74 -18.71 14.82
C VAL A 83 8.19 -18.49 13.39
N ALA A 84 9.41 -17.99 13.25
CA ALA A 84 10.05 -17.65 11.99
C ALA A 84 10.18 -18.84 10.99
N SER A 85 10.20 -20.08 11.48
CA SER A 85 10.46 -21.25 10.66
C SER A 85 9.22 -21.87 10.00
N THR A 86 8.02 -21.61 10.48
CA THR A 86 6.83 -22.34 10.01
C THR A 86 5.85 -21.48 9.24
N GLN A 87 5.94 -20.15 9.25
CA GLN A 87 5.00 -19.21 8.62
C GLN A 87 3.52 -19.61 8.82
N LYS A 88 3.22 -20.38 9.85
CA LYS A 88 1.82 -20.70 10.19
C LYS A 88 1.16 -19.41 10.61
N ARG A 89 0.33 -18.88 9.73
CA ARG A 89 -0.53 -17.76 10.08
C ARG A 89 -1.45 -18.23 11.21
N PRO A 90 -1.66 -17.40 12.25
CA PRO A 90 -2.71 -17.69 13.21
C PRO A 90 -4.03 -17.91 12.46
N PRO A 91 -4.93 -18.73 12.98
CA PRO A 91 -6.24 -18.92 12.37
C PRO A 91 -6.89 -17.57 12.05
N PHE A 92 -7.52 -17.48 10.88
CA PHE A 92 -8.30 -16.30 10.51
C PHE A 92 -9.36 -16.04 11.60
N ASN A 93 -9.35 -14.81 12.12
CA ASN A 93 -10.41 -14.37 13.02
C ASN A 93 -11.44 -13.59 12.19
N PRO A 94 -12.67 -14.11 12.01
CA PRO A 94 -13.72 -13.42 11.25
C PRO A 94 -14.17 -12.11 11.92
N ASP A 95 -13.92 -11.96 13.22
CA ASP A 95 -14.26 -10.74 13.98
C ASP A 95 -13.16 -9.65 13.89
N GLN A 96 -12.06 -9.93 13.20
CA GLN A 96 -11.00 -8.95 13.00
C GLN A 96 -11.51 -7.83 12.09
N THR A 97 -11.54 -6.60 12.60
CA THR A 97 -12.03 -5.43 11.89
C THR A 97 -10.95 -4.34 11.85
N GLU A 98 -10.80 -3.70 10.71
CA GLU A 98 -10.03 -2.47 10.56
C GLU A 98 -11.01 -1.30 10.58
N LEU A 99 -10.64 -0.20 11.24
CA LEU A 99 -11.49 0.99 11.35
C LEU A 99 -10.77 2.20 10.77
N ALA A 100 -11.49 3.04 10.03
CA ALA A 100 -11.06 4.38 9.68
C ALA A 100 -11.92 5.42 10.42
N LEU A 101 -11.26 6.29 11.19
CA LEU A 101 -11.87 7.43 11.84
C LEU A 101 -11.67 8.66 10.94
N ILE A 102 -12.78 9.30 10.53
CA ILE A 102 -12.79 10.39 9.55
C ILE A 102 -13.28 11.66 10.25
N TYR A 103 -12.40 12.64 10.38
CA TYR A 103 -12.73 13.95 10.91
C TYR A 103 -12.76 14.99 9.80
N ASP A 104 -13.66 15.93 9.91
CA ASP A 104 -13.68 17.15 9.10
C ASP A 104 -12.48 18.02 9.48
N SER A 105 -11.66 18.41 8.51
CA SER A 105 -10.43 19.15 8.79
C SER A 105 -10.68 20.62 9.19
N ASP A 106 -11.84 21.18 8.83
CA ASP A 106 -12.16 22.57 9.08
C ASP A 106 -12.82 22.77 10.45
N THR A 107 -13.70 21.84 10.83
CA THR A 107 -14.49 21.94 12.06
C THR A 107 -13.98 21.06 13.19
N GLY A 108 -13.13 20.08 12.92
CA GLY A 108 -12.70 19.05 13.87
C GLY A 108 -13.80 18.06 14.26
N SER A 109 -14.96 18.12 13.62
CA SER A 109 -16.08 17.22 13.90
C SER A 109 -15.81 15.82 13.36
N LEU A 110 -16.16 14.76 14.11
CA LEU A 110 -16.17 13.41 13.59
C LEU A 110 -17.25 13.29 12.51
N LEU A 111 -16.84 13.01 11.28
CA LEU A 111 -17.74 12.75 10.14
C LEU A 111 -18.26 11.32 10.15
N GLY A 112 -17.38 10.36 10.39
CA GLY A 112 -17.77 8.97 10.39
C GLY A 112 -16.69 8.00 10.87
N VAL A 113 -17.15 6.77 11.09
CA VAL A 113 -16.32 5.59 11.36
C VAL A 113 -16.64 4.56 10.29
N MET A 114 -15.66 4.26 9.45
CA MET A 114 -15.78 3.21 8.45
C MET A 114 -15.16 1.92 8.97
N ALA A 115 -15.93 0.84 8.98
CA ALA A 115 -15.44 -0.49 9.28
C ALA A 115 -15.05 -1.19 7.96
N HIS A 116 -13.78 -1.60 7.86
CA HIS A 116 -13.29 -2.37 6.72
C HIS A 116 -13.65 -3.85 6.89
N ARG A 117 -14.27 -4.42 5.88
CA ARG A 117 -14.47 -5.86 5.75
C ARG A 117 -13.82 -6.32 4.46
N PRO A 118 -12.57 -6.81 4.52
CA PRO A 118 -11.95 -7.40 3.34
C PRO A 118 -12.72 -8.69 2.98
N ARG A 119 -13.37 -8.73 1.82
CA ARG A 119 -14.14 -9.90 1.38
C ARG A 119 -13.43 -10.70 0.31
N ASP A 120 -13.17 -10.12 -0.84
CA ASP A 120 -12.78 -10.89 -2.03
C ASP A 120 -11.83 -10.15 -2.96
N PHE A 121 -10.98 -9.30 -2.43
CA PHE A 121 -9.97 -8.54 -3.17
C PHE A 121 -10.50 -7.53 -4.21
N THR A 122 -11.78 -7.19 -4.15
CA THR A 122 -12.44 -6.25 -5.07
C THR A 122 -13.08 -5.07 -4.36
N GLY A 123 -13.21 -5.12 -3.04
CA GLY A 123 -13.78 -4.05 -2.22
C GLY A 123 -12.87 -2.84 -2.08
N VAL A 124 -13.43 -1.70 -1.72
CA VAL A 124 -12.71 -0.42 -1.52
C VAL A 124 -11.58 -0.57 -0.50
N ALA A 125 -11.77 -1.36 0.54
CA ALA A 125 -10.73 -1.66 1.54
C ALA A 125 -9.49 -2.32 0.92
N ASP A 126 -9.68 -3.12 -0.14
CA ASP A 126 -8.62 -3.81 -0.85
C ASP A 126 -7.95 -2.94 -1.94
N LEU A 127 -8.60 -1.86 -2.38
CA LEU A 127 -8.09 -0.99 -3.46
C LEU A 127 -6.93 -0.10 -3.02
N ARG A 128 -6.80 0.23 -1.74
CA ARG A 128 -5.81 1.17 -1.22
C ARG A 128 -4.37 0.82 -1.63
N THR A 129 -3.91 -0.41 -1.37
CA THR A 129 -2.54 -0.83 -1.67
C THR A 129 -2.28 -0.94 -3.18
N PRO A 130 -3.17 -1.54 -3.98
CA PRO A 130 -3.04 -1.54 -5.43
C PRO A 130 -3.08 -0.14 -6.05
N ALA A 131 -3.96 0.74 -5.60
CA ALA A 131 -4.03 2.12 -6.07
C ALA A 131 -2.74 2.89 -5.76
N ALA A 132 -2.19 2.73 -4.55
CA ALA A 132 -0.90 3.31 -4.20
C ALA A 132 0.25 2.69 -5.02
N SER A 133 0.19 1.40 -5.38
CA SER A 133 1.19 0.75 -6.23
C SER A 133 1.18 1.25 -7.66
N LEU A 134 0.01 1.68 -8.15
CA LEU A 134 -0.15 2.16 -9.54
C LEU A 134 -0.21 3.69 -9.64
N ALA A 135 -0.13 4.40 -8.52
CA ALA A 135 0.01 5.86 -8.53
C ALA A 135 1.30 6.26 -9.29
N GLY A 136 1.19 7.26 -10.14
CA GLY A 136 2.30 7.72 -10.98
C GLY A 136 2.66 6.75 -12.13
N LEU A 137 1.85 5.74 -12.42
CA LEU A 137 2.12 4.77 -13.50
C LEU A 137 2.54 5.43 -14.80
N ASP A 138 1.84 6.50 -15.21
CA ASP A 138 2.10 7.22 -16.44
C ASP A 138 3.33 8.15 -16.39
N LEU A 139 3.89 8.36 -15.19
CA LEU A 139 5.11 9.13 -14.97
C LEU A 139 6.36 8.24 -14.92
N PHE A 140 6.19 6.94 -14.65
CA PHE A 140 7.32 6.02 -14.44
C PHE A 140 7.41 4.91 -15.48
N ALA A 141 6.29 4.35 -15.94
CA ALA A 141 6.31 3.37 -17.01
C ALA A 141 6.44 4.04 -18.38
N ARG A 142 7.06 3.35 -19.35
CA ARG A 142 7.05 3.80 -20.74
C ARG A 142 5.61 3.88 -21.27
N LYS A 143 5.35 4.76 -22.21
CA LYS A 143 4.01 4.95 -22.80
C LYS A 143 3.51 3.72 -23.57
N ASP A 144 4.44 2.97 -24.16
CA ASP A 144 4.19 1.75 -24.92
C ASP A 144 4.25 0.46 -24.07
N ALA A 145 4.46 0.56 -22.76
CA ALA A 145 4.55 -0.58 -21.85
C ALA A 145 3.25 -1.40 -21.83
N ARG A 146 3.33 -2.68 -22.24
CA ARG A 146 2.17 -3.58 -22.39
C ARG A 146 2.40 -5.01 -21.91
N ARG A 147 3.64 -5.34 -21.51
CA ARG A 147 4.04 -6.67 -21.11
C ARG A 147 4.40 -6.67 -19.64
N VAL A 148 3.88 -7.64 -18.88
CA VAL A 148 4.01 -7.61 -17.41
C VAL A 148 4.64 -8.88 -16.88
N GLY A 149 5.60 -8.71 -15.99
CA GLY A 149 6.15 -9.78 -15.15
C GLY A 149 5.58 -9.70 -13.74
N ILE A 150 5.15 -10.82 -13.17
CA ILE A 150 4.53 -10.85 -11.85
C ILE A 150 5.27 -11.84 -10.97
N TYR A 151 5.77 -11.37 -9.84
CA TYR A 151 6.32 -12.19 -8.76
C TYR A 151 5.31 -12.25 -7.62
N GLY A 152 4.84 -13.48 -7.32
CA GLY A 152 3.78 -13.73 -6.35
C GLY A 152 2.44 -14.04 -7.00
N SER A 153 1.62 -14.81 -6.29
CA SER A 153 0.29 -15.28 -6.72
C SER A 153 -0.77 -15.04 -5.65
N GLY A 154 -0.51 -14.06 -4.77
CA GLY A 154 -1.41 -13.68 -3.67
C GLY A 154 -2.33 -12.53 -4.03
N GLN A 155 -3.05 -12.05 -3.01
CA GLN A 155 -4.02 -10.97 -3.09
C GLN A 155 -3.49 -9.69 -3.75
N GLN A 156 -2.28 -9.24 -3.33
CA GLN A 156 -1.72 -8.01 -3.87
C GLN A 156 -1.36 -8.15 -5.35
N ALA A 157 -0.83 -9.31 -5.77
CA ALA A 157 -0.58 -9.60 -7.17
C ALA A 157 -1.88 -9.57 -7.99
N TRP A 158 -2.94 -10.20 -7.46
CA TRP A 158 -4.26 -10.22 -8.09
C TRP A 158 -4.82 -8.82 -8.28
N ALA A 159 -4.96 -8.06 -7.19
CA ALA A 159 -5.62 -6.75 -7.21
C ALA A 159 -4.80 -5.71 -8.01
N THR A 160 -3.46 -5.72 -7.87
CA THR A 160 -2.61 -4.78 -8.61
C THR A 160 -2.62 -5.08 -10.12
N PHE A 161 -2.54 -6.36 -10.52
CA PHE A 161 -2.58 -6.69 -11.95
C PHE A 161 -3.97 -6.44 -12.56
N ALA A 162 -5.05 -6.81 -11.87
CA ALA A 162 -6.40 -6.51 -12.33
C ALA A 162 -6.66 -5.00 -12.46
N GLY A 163 -6.12 -4.21 -11.52
CA GLY A 163 -6.17 -2.74 -11.57
C GLY A 163 -5.33 -2.18 -12.73
N LEU A 164 -4.14 -2.69 -12.95
CA LEU A 164 -3.28 -2.28 -14.06
C LEU A 164 -3.99 -2.48 -15.43
N CYS A 165 -4.70 -3.60 -15.59
CA CYS A 165 -5.48 -3.88 -16.80
C CYS A 165 -6.67 -2.91 -17.00
N GLN A 166 -7.15 -2.23 -15.96
CA GLN A 166 -8.16 -1.19 -16.07
C GLN A 166 -7.58 0.18 -16.44
N LEU A 167 -6.30 0.40 -16.13
CA LEU A 167 -5.62 1.67 -16.40
C LEU A 167 -4.91 1.67 -17.76
N ARG A 168 -4.50 0.50 -18.24
CA ARG A 168 -3.65 0.38 -19.43
C ARG A 168 -3.96 -0.91 -20.21
N THR A 169 -3.87 -0.84 -21.51
CA THR A 169 -3.95 -2.03 -22.37
C THR A 169 -2.73 -2.89 -22.18
N ILE A 170 -2.91 -4.08 -21.60
CA ILE A 170 -1.87 -5.09 -21.41
C ILE A 170 -2.05 -6.18 -22.46
N GLU A 171 -0.97 -6.56 -23.14
CA GLU A 171 -0.98 -7.61 -24.18
C GLU A 171 -0.84 -9.00 -23.57
N ARG A 172 0.09 -9.15 -22.65
CA ARG A 172 0.38 -10.43 -22.01
C ARG A 172 1.08 -10.24 -20.66
N ALA A 173 1.02 -11.27 -19.83
CA ALA A 173 1.81 -11.30 -18.61
C ALA A 173 2.42 -12.67 -18.37
N LYS A 174 3.47 -12.70 -17.55
CA LYS A 174 4.11 -13.89 -17.01
C LYS A 174 4.03 -13.84 -15.49
N VAL A 175 3.78 -14.99 -14.86
CA VAL A 175 3.75 -15.06 -13.39
C VAL A 175 4.65 -16.14 -12.88
N PHE A 176 5.48 -15.78 -11.89
CA PHE A 176 6.27 -16.70 -11.10
C PHE A 176 5.82 -16.69 -9.63
N SER A 177 5.70 -17.88 -9.06
CA SER A 177 5.56 -18.14 -7.64
C SER A 177 6.19 -19.50 -7.36
N PRO A 178 6.87 -19.71 -6.21
CA PRO A 178 7.60 -20.96 -5.95
C PRO A 178 6.75 -22.23 -6.08
N THR A 179 5.47 -22.16 -5.68
CA THR A 179 4.55 -23.31 -5.74
C THR A 179 3.88 -23.40 -7.12
N PRO A 180 4.13 -24.45 -7.93
CA PRO A 180 3.53 -24.59 -9.27
C PRO A 180 2.02 -24.43 -9.29
N ALA A 181 1.30 -25.16 -8.44
CA ALA A 181 -0.16 -25.10 -8.37
C ALA A 181 -0.71 -23.69 -8.09
N HIS A 182 0.04 -22.88 -7.30
CA HIS A 182 -0.38 -21.49 -7.00
C HIS A 182 -0.20 -20.60 -8.22
N ARG A 183 0.95 -20.66 -8.93
CA ARG A 183 1.19 -19.84 -10.13
C ARG A 183 0.29 -20.20 -11.29
N GLU A 184 0.03 -21.50 -11.50
CA GLU A 184 -0.87 -21.99 -12.54
C GLU A 184 -2.33 -21.62 -12.24
N GLY A 185 -2.78 -21.85 -11.00
CA GLY A 185 -4.11 -21.46 -10.56
C GLY A 185 -4.35 -19.96 -10.65
N PHE A 186 -3.35 -19.14 -10.28
CA PHE A 186 -3.38 -17.70 -10.45
C PHE A 186 -3.48 -17.31 -11.93
N ALA A 187 -2.58 -17.81 -12.79
CA ALA A 187 -2.56 -17.51 -14.21
C ALA A 187 -3.91 -17.80 -14.87
N LYS A 188 -4.48 -18.98 -14.63
CA LYS A 188 -5.79 -19.38 -15.17
C LYS A 188 -6.90 -18.43 -14.72
N LYS A 189 -6.99 -18.15 -13.42
CA LYS A 189 -8.08 -17.33 -12.85
C LYS A 189 -7.98 -15.87 -13.26
N ILE A 190 -6.77 -15.27 -13.23
CA ILE A 190 -6.60 -13.86 -13.56
C ILE A 190 -6.75 -13.61 -15.07
N SER A 191 -6.31 -14.54 -15.92
CA SER A 191 -6.57 -14.46 -17.37
C SER A 191 -8.08 -14.45 -17.66
N ALA A 192 -8.84 -15.31 -17.01
CA ALA A 192 -10.31 -15.33 -17.15
C ALA A 192 -10.96 -14.02 -16.66
N LYS A 193 -10.44 -13.42 -15.59
CA LYS A 193 -10.96 -12.16 -15.01
C LYS A 193 -10.65 -10.95 -15.87
N THR A 194 -9.44 -10.87 -16.43
CA THR A 194 -8.95 -9.66 -17.12
C THR A 194 -9.03 -9.73 -18.65
N GLY A 195 -9.20 -10.92 -19.20
CA GLY A 195 -9.10 -11.18 -20.65
C GLY A 195 -7.65 -11.15 -21.18
N VAL A 196 -6.67 -10.89 -20.33
CA VAL A 196 -5.25 -10.83 -20.71
C VAL A 196 -4.61 -12.21 -20.57
N PRO A 197 -3.88 -12.71 -21.60
CA PRO A 197 -3.13 -13.96 -21.49
C PRO A 197 -2.04 -13.88 -20.41
N VAL A 198 -2.13 -14.70 -19.38
CA VAL A 198 -1.12 -14.80 -18.32
C VAL A 198 -0.54 -16.19 -18.32
N LYS A 199 0.79 -16.30 -18.50
CA LYS A 199 1.53 -17.57 -18.52
C LYS A 199 2.25 -17.79 -17.19
N ALA A 200 1.99 -18.91 -16.54
CA ALA A 200 2.84 -19.39 -15.44
C ALA A 200 4.22 -19.81 -16.00
N VAL A 201 5.29 -19.38 -15.33
CA VAL A 201 6.68 -19.69 -15.73
C VAL A 201 7.40 -20.45 -14.61
N ASP A 202 8.36 -21.28 -14.98
CA ASP A 202 8.99 -22.25 -14.07
C ASP A 202 10.22 -21.70 -13.35
N ALA A 203 10.83 -20.64 -13.89
CA ALA A 203 11.98 -19.98 -13.29
C ALA A 203 11.69 -18.48 -13.06
N PRO A 204 12.22 -17.88 -11.96
CA PRO A 204 11.95 -16.48 -11.66
C PRO A 204 12.51 -15.55 -12.75
N GLU A 205 13.66 -15.83 -13.33
CA GLU A 205 14.23 -15.03 -14.41
C GLU A 205 13.31 -14.88 -15.63
N MET A 206 12.50 -15.91 -15.92
CA MET A 206 11.56 -15.89 -17.04
C MET A 206 10.46 -14.85 -16.85
N ALA A 207 10.13 -14.48 -15.62
CA ALA A 207 9.16 -13.45 -15.31
C ALA A 207 9.71 -12.04 -15.49
N ALA A 208 11.05 -11.85 -15.45
CA ALA A 208 11.71 -10.56 -15.67
C ALA A 208 12.03 -10.28 -17.15
N LYS A 209 12.15 -11.31 -17.97
CA LYS A 209 12.58 -11.20 -19.37
C LYS A 209 11.43 -10.83 -20.31
N ASP A 210 11.71 -9.95 -21.28
CA ASP A 210 10.76 -9.56 -22.31
C ASP A 210 9.44 -9.03 -21.73
N VAL A 211 9.57 -8.15 -20.71
CA VAL A 211 8.46 -7.45 -20.04
C VAL A 211 8.83 -5.98 -19.81
N ASP A 212 7.82 -5.13 -19.71
CA ASP A 212 7.98 -3.68 -19.55
C ASP A 212 7.76 -3.25 -18.09
N ILE A 213 6.85 -3.91 -17.40
CA ILE A 213 6.48 -3.65 -16.01
C ILE A 213 6.67 -4.90 -15.20
N ILE A 214 7.30 -4.80 -14.04
CA ILE A 214 7.51 -5.90 -13.10
C ILE A 214 6.78 -5.60 -11.80
N LEU A 215 5.90 -6.51 -11.39
CA LEU A 215 5.15 -6.44 -10.14
C LEU A 215 5.75 -7.43 -9.12
N CYS A 216 6.51 -6.94 -8.14
CA CYS A 216 6.97 -7.72 -7.00
C CYS A 216 5.94 -7.62 -5.88
N MET A 217 5.04 -8.63 -5.80
CA MET A 217 3.86 -8.65 -4.93
C MET A 217 3.85 -9.90 -4.06
N THR A 218 4.90 -10.05 -3.26
CA THR A 218 5.16 -11.29 -2.53
C THR A 218 5.01 -11.14 -1.03
N ASN A 219 5.07 -12.26 -0.34
CA ASN A 219 5.23 -12.34 1.12
C ASN A 219 6.60 -12.95 1.49
N THR A 220 7.62 -12.62 0.73
CA THR A 220 8.99 -13.14 0.89
C THR A 220 9.74 -12.49 2.06
N ASN A 221 10.82 -13.12 2.49
CA ASN A 221 11.81 -12.53 3.40
C ASN A 221 13.11 -12.14 2.66
N VAL A 222 13.29 -12.60 1.41
CA VAL A 222 14.50 -12.42 0.62
C VAL A 222 14.15 -11.84 -0.76
N PRO A 223 15.09 -11.20 -1.48
CA PRO A 223 14.87 -10.70 -2.84
C PRO A 223 14.31 -11.77 -3.77
N VAL A 224 13.40 -11.38 -4.63
CA VAL A 224 12.75 -12.26 -5.64
C VAL A 224 13.16 -11.92 -7.06
N ILE A 225 13.82 -10.78 -7.25
CA ILE A 225 14.36 -10.32 -8.52
C ILE A 225 15.87 -10.18 -8.40
N ASP A 226 16.58 -10.55 -9.46
CA ASP A 226 18.03 -10.36 -9.63
C ASP A 226 18.26 -9.26 -10.67
N GLY A 227 19.06 -8.27 -10.31
CA GLY A 227 19.42 -7.20 -11.21
C GLY A 227 20.03 -7.65 -12.53
N ALA A 228 20.67 -8.83 -12.58
CA ALA A 228 21.21 -9.39 -13.83
C ALA A 228 20.13 -9.74 -14.86
N TRP A 229 18.89 -9.95 -14.43
CA TRP A 229 17.77 -10.27 -15.32
C TRP A 229 17.11 -9.03 -15.95
N LEU A 230 17.38 -7.84 -15.45
CA LEU A 230 16.72 -6.62 -15.90
C LEU A 230 17.12 -6.22 -17.31
N GLU A 231 16.21 -5.61 -18.00
CA GLU A 231 16.35 -5.02 -19.33
C GLU A 231 16.12 -3.50 -19.27
N GLU A 232 16.72 -2.76 -20.21
CA GLU A 232 16.51 -1.30 -20.30
C GLU A 232 15.03 -0.96 -20.42
N GLY A 233 14.63 0.14 -19.79
CA GLY A 233 13.28 0.68 -19.86
C GLY A 233 12.26 0.03 -18.90
N GLN A 234 12.64 -0.96 -18.12
CA GLN A 234 11.74 -1.63 -17.19
C GLN A 234 11.32 -0.74 -16.01
N TYR A 235 10.06 -0.89 -15.59
CA TYR A 235 9.50 -0.28 -14.40
C TYR A 235 9.14 -1.36 -13.39
N ILE A 236 9.75 -1.33 -12.21
CA ILE A 236 9.61 -2.32 -11.15
C ILE A 236 8.81 -1.74 -9.99
N ILE A 237 7.74 -2.41 -9.57
CA ILE A 237 6.92 -2.04 -8.42
C ILE A 237 7.09 -3.10 -7.33
N SER A 238 7.47 -2.70 -6.13
CA SER A 238 7.65 -3.57 -4.96
C SER A 238 6.79 -3.11 -3.78
N VAL A 239 6.20 -4.06 -3.03
CA VAL A 239 5.23 -3.73 -1.96
C VAL A 239 5.59 -4.28 -0.58
N ILE A 240 6.58 -5.16 -0.44
CA ILE A 240 6.86 -5.80 0.85
C ILE A 240 7.23 -4.79 1.94
N GLY A 241 6.66 -4.93 3.14
CA GLY A 241 7.09 -4.17 4.32
C GLY A 241 8.32 -4.81 4.96
N SER A 242 9.19 -4.00 5.60
CA SER A 242 10.44 -4.46 6.23
C SER A 242 10.22 -5.41 7.42
N ASN A 243 9.11 -5.24 8.15
CA ASN A 243 8.85 -5.94 9.42
C ASN A 243 10.02 -5.85 10.41
N ILE A 244 10.61 -4.65 10.54
CA ILE A 244 11.78 -4.41 11.41
C ILE A 244 11.53 -4.83 12.87
N GLU A 245 10.31 -4.75 13.36
CA GLU A 245 9.98 -5.17 14.73
C GLU A 245 10.18 -6.68 14.95
N LEU A 246 9.97 -7.49 13.91
CA LEU A 246 10.30 -8.92 13.96
C LEU A 246 11.82 -9.17 13.97
N VAL A 247 12.60 -8.29 13.37
CA VAL A 247 14.08 -8.36 13.46
C VAL A 247 14.55 -7.98 14.86
N LYS A 248 14.02 -6.89 15.42
CA LYS A 248 14.33 -6.44 16.78
C LYS A 248 13.98 -7.48 17.85
N SER A 249 12.91 -8.25 17.63
CA SER A 249 12.50 -9.34 18.53
C SER A 249 13.23 -10.68 18.26
N GLY A 250 14.17 -10.72 17.31
CA GLY A 250 14.92 -11.93 16.94
C GLY A 250 14.14 -12.96 16.10
N ASN A 251 12.92 -12.62 15.68
CA ASN A 251 12.06 -13.52 14.89
C ASN A 251 12.36 -13.51 13.39
N LEU A 252 13.13 -12.54 12.91
CA LEU A 252 13.69 -12.49 11.57
C LEU A 252 15.19 -12.17 11.66
N ALA A 253 15.98 -12.81 10.82
CA ALA A 253 17.43 -12.57 10.76
C ALA A 253 17.78 -11.21 10.14
N ALA A 254 16.92 -10.70 9.23
CA ALA A 254 17.14 -9.44 8.52
C ALA A 254 15.79 -8.83 8.09
N PRO A 255 15.76 -7.52 7.79
CA PRO A 255 14.59 -6.87 7.22
C PRO A 255 14.17 -7.51 5.90
N ARG A 256 12.87 -7.65 5.70
CA ARG A 256 12.30 -8.27 4.49
C ARG A 256 12.58 -7.40 3.26
N ARG A 257 12.91 -8.06 2.16
CA ARG A 257 13.23 -7.43 0.87
C ARG A 257 12.58 -8.18 -0.29
N GLU A 258 12.22 -7.47 -1.35
CA GLU A 258 11.86 -8.04 -2.66
C GLU A 258 12.92 -7.73 -3.72
N ILE A 259 13.68 -6.65 -3.54
CA ILE A 259 14.63 -6.09 -4.50
C ILE A 259 16.05 -6.38 -4.01
N ASP A 260 16.91 -6.93 -4.86
CA ASP A 260 18.31 -7.17 -4.55
C ASP A 260 19.18 -5.90 -4.75
N ASP A 261 20.42 -5.98 -4.31
CA ASP A 261 21.36 -4.86 -4.41
C ASP A 261 21.79 -4.59 -5.86
N ALA A 262 21.83 -5.62 -6.71
CA ALA A 262 22.18 -5.47 -8.11
C ALA A 262 21.10 -4.68 -8.87
N THR A 263 19.82 -4.94 -8.61
CA THR A 263 18.69 -4.16 -9.11
C THR A 263 18.81 -2.69 -8.70
N LEU A 264 19.08 -2.44 -7.41
CA LEU A 264 19.20 -1.07 -6.89
C LEU A 264 20.41 -0.31 -7.46
N ARG A 265 21.53 -0.99 -7.75
CA ARG A 265 22.65 -0.35 -8.45
C ARG A 265 22.32 -0.01 -9.90
N ARG A 266 21.60 -0.91 -10.59
CA ARG A 266 21.27 -0.77 -12.01
C ARG A 266 20.14 0.23 -12.28
N CYS A 267 19.18 0.41 -11.36
CA CYS A 267 18.11 1.37 -11.59
C CYS A 267 18.66 2.80 -11.62
N ASP A 268 18.04 3.67 -12.40
CA ASP A 268 18.42 5.09 -12.50
C ASP A 268 18.02 5.84 -11.23
N PHE A 269 16.85 5.57 -10.72
CA PHE A 269 16.39 6.09 -9.42
C PHE A 269 15.35 5.16 -8.78
N VAL A 270 15.17 5.34 -7.48
CA VAL A 270 14.17 4.65 -6.67
C VAL A 270 13.10 5.67 -6.28
N VAL A 271 11.85 5.36 -6.54
CA VAL A 271 10.70 6.14 -6.07
C VAL A 271 10.24 5.55 -4.74
N ALA A 272 10.26 6.34 -3.69
CA ALA A 272 9.68 5.98 -2.40
C ALA A 272 8.26 6.55 -2.30
N LEU A 273 7.32 5.78 -1.77
CA LEU A 273 6.00 6.31 -1.41
C LEU A 273 6.13 7.37 -0.30
N SER A 274 7.06 7.17 0.65
CA SER A 274 7.43 8.12 1.69
C SER A 274 8.84 7.85 2.20
N LYS A 275 9.76 8.82 2.12
CA LYS A 275 11.09 8.73 2.72
C LYS A 275 11.02 8.64 4.24
N ALA A 276 10.15 9.44 4.86
CA ALA A 276 9.95 9.42 6.30
C ALA A 276 9.51 8.02 6.79
N GLN A 277 8.60 7.36 6.07
CA GLN A 277 8.20 5.98 6.36
C GLN A 277 9.35 5.00 6.13
N ALA A 278 10.16 5.20 5.09
CA ALA A 278 11.31 4.33 4.81
C ALA A 278 12.35 4.37 5.93
N ILE A 279 12.57 5.55 6.50
CA ILE A 279 13.49 5.77 7.63
C ILE A 279 12.90 5.17 8.92
N ASP A 280 11.66 5.55 9.28
CA ASP A 280 11.00 5.12 10.53
C ASP A 280 10.87 3.59 10.61
N SER A 281 10.49 2.94 9.50
CA SER A 281 10.32 1.48 9.42
C SER A 281 11.59 0.73 9.05
N GLN A 282 12.72 1.41 8.86
CA GLN A 282 13.98 0.84 8.36
C GLN A 282 13.74 -0.07 7.16
N GLN A 283 13.15 0.49 6.11
CA GLN A 283 12.66 -0.26 4.95
C GLN A 283 13.75 -1.08 4.24
N GLY A 284 13.53 -2.39 4.11
CA GLY A 284 14.54 -3.34 3.64
C GLY A 284 15.11 -3.05 2.26
N ASP A 285 14.27 -2.55 1.32
CA ASP A 285 14.69 -2.27 -0.06
C ASP A 285 15.23 -0.83 -0.25
N ILE A 286 15.21 0.02 0.79
CA ILE A 286 15.71 1.41 0.71
C ILE A 286 16.72 1.70 1.82
N TYR A 287 16.27 1.67 3.08
CA TYR A 287 17.07 2.10 4.23
C TYR A 287 18.36 1.28 4.38
N TRP A 288 18.25 -0.04 4.40
CA TRP A 288 19.40 -0.90 4.59
C TRP A 288 20.41 -0.89 3.43
N PRO A 289 19.99 -0.89 2.15
CA PRO A 289 20.91 -0.67 1.03
C PRO A 289 21.66 0.68 1.12
N ILE A 290 21.03 1.73 1.64
CA ILE A 290 21.70 3.02 1.86
C ILE A 290 22.72 2.89 3.01
N GLN A 291 22.35 2.29 4.15
CA GLN A 291 23.28 2.08 5.27
C GLN A 291 24.50 1.24 4.87
N ASN A 292 24.31 0.31 3.93
CA ASN A 292 25.37 -0.57 3.43
C ASN A 292 26.13 0.01 2.21
N GLY A 293 25.89 1.27 1.82
CA GLY A 293 26.57 1.92 0.71
C GLY A 293 26.24 1.38 -0.69
N VAL A 294 25.11 0.67 -0.85
CA VAL A 294 24.65 0.14 -2.15
C VAL A 294 24.12 1.25 -3.03
N ILE A 295 23.34 2.15 -2.45
CA ILE A 295 22.80 3.38 -3.06
C ILE A 295 22.87 4.53 -2.05
N THR A 296 22.55 5.75 -2.49
CA THR A 296 22.47 6.93 -1.62
C THR A 296 21.08 7.55 -1.63
N TRP A 297 20.79 8.46 -0.69
CA TRP A 297 19.51 9.15 -0.61
C TRP A 297 19.20 10.03 -1.81
N GLU A 298 20.22 10.53 -2.53
CA GLU A 298 20.10 11.30 -3.75
C GLU A 298 19.45 10.49 -4.89
N LYS A 299 19.66 9.15 -4.88
CA LYS A 299 19.02 8.23 -5.81
C LYS A 299 17.56 7.97 -5.51
N VAL A 300 17.08 8.32 -4.30
CA VAL A 300 15.72 8.10 -3.84
C VAL A 300 14.91 9.40 -3.98
N ILE A 301 13.81 9.36 -4.71
CA ILE A 301 12.85 10.47 -4.85
C ILE A 301 11.52 10.11 -4.22
N GLU A 302 10.75 11.10 -3.76
CA GLU A 302 9.39 10.85 -3.28
C GLU A 302 8.37 10.95 -4.42
N ILE A 303 7.38 10.07 -4.41
CA ILE A 303 6.32 10.08 -5.42
C ILE A 303 5.55 11.42 -5.43
N SER A 304 5.35 12.03 -4.27
CA SER A 304 4.68 13.33 -4.13
C SER A 304 5.38 14.45 -4.90
N ASP A 305 6.72 14.45 -4.91
CA ASP A 305 7.50 15.45 -5.67
C ASP A 305 7.34 15.25 -7.18
N VAL A 306 7.20 13.99 -7.63
CA VAL A 306 6.98 13.71 -9.06
C VAL A 306 5.54 14.02 -9.45
N LEU A 307 4.56 13.61 -8.65
CA LEU A 307 3.15 13.89 -8.90
C LEU A 307 2.82 15.39 -8.92
N SER A 308 3.57 16.19 -8.15
CA SER A 308 3.43 17.66 -8.13
C SER A 308 4.21 18.37 -9.24
N GLY A 309 5.04 17.66 -9.99
CA GLY A 309 5.89 18.22 -11.04
C GLY A 309 7.19 18.90 -10.55
N LYS A 310 7.51 18.83 -9.25
CA LYS A 310 8.78 19.34 -8.71
C LYS A 310 9.99 18.55 -9.23
N VAL A 311 9.81 17.24 -9.40
CA VAL A 311 10.81 16.33 -9.95
C VAL A 311 10.20 15.63 -11.15
N LYS A 312 10.99 15.45 -12.20
CA LYS A 312 10.55 14.69 -13.38
C LYS A 312 10.55 13.21 -13.06
N GLY A 313 9.56 12.50 -13.56
CA GLY A 313 9.54 11.04 -13.60
C GLY A 313 10.50 10.50 -14.67
N ARG A 314 10.03 9.53 -15.46
CA ARG A 314 10.80 9.00 -16.60
C ARG A 314 11.10 10.11 -17.62
N THR A 315 12.36 10.24 -18.01
CA THR A 315 12.83 11.18 -19.01
C THR A 315 13.48 10.50 -20.21
N ASP A 316 13.79 9.20 -20.10
CA ASP A 316 14.39 8.39 -21.15
C ASP A 316 13.77 6.99 -21.11
N ASP A 317 13.46 6.43 -22.30
CA ASP A 317 12.82 5.12 -22.42
C ASP A 317 13.72 3.95 -21.99
N LYS A 318 15.03 4.17 -21.85
CA LYS A 318 15.97 3.16 -21.35
C LYS A 318 16.08 3.11 -19.83
N GLN A 319 15.63 4.13 -19.13
CA GLN A 319 15.72 4.17 -17.67
C GLN A 319 15.07 2.96 -17.01
N ILE A 320 15.76 2.38 -16.05
CA ILE A 320 15.21 1.35 -15.14
C ILE A 320 14.77 2.07 -13.88
N ILE A 321 13.50 1.97 -13.53
CA ILE A 321 12.91 2.68 -12.39
C ILE A 321 12.34 1.67 -11.41
N VAL A 322 12.69 1.81 -10.12
CA VAL A 322 12.10 1.03 -9.02
C VAL A 322 11.16 1.92 -8.23
N TYR A 323 9.92 1.50 -8.09
CA TYR A 323 8.96 2.13 -7.19
C TYR A 323 8.71 1.23 -5.98
N LYS A 324 8.99 1.76 -4.80
CA LYS A 324 8.73 1.10 -3.53
C LYS A 324 7.47 1.65 -2.87
N ASN A 325 6.38 0.91 -3.00
CA ASN A 325 5.19 1.10 -2.18
C ASN A 325 5.41 0.44 -0.81
N GLN A 326 5.57 1.25 0.23
CA GLN A 326 5.85 0.76 1.59
C GLN A 326 4.59 0.31 2.35
N GLY A 327 3.45 0.28 1.67
CA GLY A 327 2.13 0.02 2.27
C GLY A 327 1.64 1.19 3.11
N GLY A 328 0.45 1.08 3.65
CA GLY A 328 -0.34 2.02 4.44
C GLY A 328 0.19 3.42 4.68
N GLN A 329 -0.47 4.40 4.10
CA GLN A 329 -0.23 5.84 4.31
C GLN A 329 -1.55 6.47 4.74
N GLY A 330 -1.57 7.07 5.94
CA GLY A 330 -2.79 7.61 6.51
C GLY A 330 -3.50 8.62 5.61
N ILE A 331 -2.75 9.44 4.87
CA ILE A 331 -3.34 10.41 3.93
C ILE A 331 -4.14 9.72 2.82
N ILE A 332 -3.66 8.60 2.28
CA ILE A 332 -4.36 7.82 1.26
C ILE A 332 -5.58 7.14 1.87
N ASP A 333 -5.39 6.51 3.05
CA ASP A 333 -6.44 5.80 3.75
C ASP A 333 -7.62 6.72 4.05
N ILE A 334 -7.34 7.93 4.55
CA ILE A 334 -8.37 8.91 4.92
C ILE A 334 -9.02 9.57 3.70
N ALA A 335 -8.28 9.84 2.63
CA ALA A 335 -8.86 10.37 1.39
C ALA A 335 -9.86 9.37 0.77
N LEU A 336 -9.50 8.09 0.70
CA LEU A 336 -10.39 7.02 0.23
C LEU A 336 -11.59 6.83 1.17
N ALA A 337 -11.36 6.81 2.49
CA ALA A 337 -12.42 6.68 3.47
C ALA A 337 -13.40 7.86 3.45
N LYS A 338 -12.89 9.08 3.19
CA LYS A 338 -13.74 10.27 3.02
C LYS A 338 -14.64 10.15 1.79
N LYS A 339 -14.11 9.67 0.67
CA LYS A 339 -14.93 9.40 -0.51
C LYS A 339 -15.99 8.32 -0.23
N CYS A 340 -15.62 7.25 0.47
CA CYS A 340 -16.58 6.23 0.91
C CYS A 340 -17.68 6.82 1.80
N TYR A 341 -17.32 7.70 2.75
CA TYR A 341 -18.27 8.41 3.59
C TYR A 341 -19.27 9.23 2.77
N GLU A 342 -18.78 9.97 1.77
CA GLU A 342 -19.65 10.79 0.90
C GLU A 342 -20.64 9.92 0.12
N LEU A 343 -20.18 8.79 -0.41
CA LEU A 343 -21.01 7.83 -1.13
C LEU A 343 -22.03 7.15 -0.20
N ALA A 344 -21.61 6.72 0.99
CA ALA A 344 -22.50 6.11 1.96
C ALA A 344 -23.60 7.10 2.38
N LYS A 345 -23.25 8.36 2.64
CA LYS A 345 -24.19 9.42 2.97
C LYS A 345 -25.17 9.70 1.83
N ALA A 346 -24.68 9.81 0.60
CA ALA A 346 -25.51 10.04 -0.58
C ALA A 346 -26.49 8.89 -0.87
N GLN A 347 -26.11 7.66 -0.51
CA GLN A 347 -26.92 6.45 -0.69
C GLN A 347 -27.76 6.10 0.54
N HIS A 348 -27.76 6.94 1.59
CA HIS A 348 -28.44 6.67 2.86
C HIS A 348 -28.04 5.33 3.50
N LYS A 349 -26.76 4.96 3.39
CA LYS A 349 -26.18 3.74 3.96
C LYS A 349 -25.53 4.02 5.30
N GLY A 350 -25.44 2.97 6.13
CA GLY A 350 -24.87 3.07 7.48
C GLY A 350 -25.91 3.46 8.53
N SER A 351 -25.43 3.70 9.74
CA SER A 351 -26.23 4.10 10.89
C SER A 351 -25.68 5.33 11.55
N GLU A 352 -26.56 6.12 12.15
CA GLU A 352 -26.16 7.28 12.91
C GLU A 352 -25.38 6.88 14.15
N LEU A 353 -24.20 7.47 14.33
CA LEU A 353 -23.40 7.33 15.53
C LEU A 353 -23.63 8.58 16.40
N ARG A 354 -24.33 8.40 17.52
CA ARG A 354 -24.52 9.47 18.50
C ARG A 354 -23.23 9.68 19.26
N ILE A 355 -22.64 10.87 19.07
CA ILE A 355 -21.50 11.33 19.84
C ILE A 355 -21.91 12.62 20.49
N GLU A 356 -21.95 12.61 21.80
CA GLU A 356 -22.20 13.82 22.55
C GLU A 356 -20.92 14.68 22.51
N PRO A 357 -21.05 15.99 22.15
CA PRO A 357 -19.90 16.87 22.18
C PRO A 357 -19.34 16.89 23.60
N ARG A 358 -18.02 16.78 23.73
CA ARG A 358 -17.36 16.95 25.02
C ARG A 358 -17.63 18.37 25.48
N LEU A 359 -18.48 18.54 26.51
CA LEU A 359 -18.65 19.83 27.17
C LEU A 359 -17.27 20.24 27.66
N ASN A 360 -16.74 21.29 27.07
CA ASN A 360 -15.49 21.89 27.52
C ASN A 360 -15.77 22.51 28.89
N TRP A 361 -15.38 21.84 29.97
CA TRP A 361 -15.56 22.35 31.33
C TRP A 361 -14.92 23.74 31.53
N TRP A 362 -13.95 24.11 30.69
CA TRP A 362 -13.38 25.47 30.62
C TRP A 362 -14.38 26.53 30.14
N VAL A 363 -15.37 26.16 29.33
CA VAL A 363 -16.40 27.10 28.82
C VAL A 363 -17.49 27.36 29.85
N GLN A 364 -17.71 26.46 30.81
CA GLN A 364 -18.69 26.65 31.88
C GLN A 364 -18.24 27.70 32.92
N GLY A 365 -16.97 28.10 32.94
CA GLY A 365 -16.42 29.13 33.82
C GLY A 365 -16.52 30.57 33.30
N GLY A 366 -17.24 30.83 32.22
CA GLY A 366 -17.60 32.19 31.79
C GLY A 366 -16.48 33.06 31.23
N ARG A 367 -15.36 32.44 30.73
CA ARG A 367 -14.33 33.17 29.96
C ARG A 367 -14.10 32.45 28.65
N ALA A 368 -14.70 32.95 27.58
CA ALA A 368 -14.24 32.67 26.23
C ALA A 368 -12.91 33.43 26.06
N GLU A 369 -11.80 32.78 26.35
CA GLU A 369 -10.51 33.27 25.87
C GLU A 369 -10.33 32.73 24.47
N THR A 370 -10.37 33.60 23.50
CA THR A 370 -9.97 33.38 22.11
C THR A 370 -8.47 33.10 22.12
N TRP A 371 -8.09 31.87 21.67
CA TRP A 371 -6.72 31.50 21.31
C TRP A 371 -6.41 31.94 19.88
#